data_43e8ddcd26c75336f5a6102fd0b43f43
#
_entry.id   43e8ddcd26c75336f5a6102fd0b43f43
#
_cell.length_a   1.000
_cell.length_b   1.000
_cell.length_c   1.000
_cell.angle_alpha   90.00
_cell.angle_beta   90.00
_cell.angle_gamma   90.00
#
_symmetry.space_group_name_H-M   'P 1'
#
loop_
_entity.id
_entity.type
_entity.pdbx_description
1 polymer ?
#
loop_
_entity_poly.entity_id
_entity_poly.type
_entity_poly.pdbx_seq_one_letter_code
_entity_poly.pdbx_strand_id
1 'polypeptide(L)'
;MDFKDQIKQLSERVAKLKENIGTEEATKTAFIMPFIQALGYDVFDPTEVVPEFTCDLGIKKGEKIDYAIYKDGQPIILIECKNWKECLDGHNGQLYRYYQVSNAKFGLLTNGIIYRFYTDLVEPNKLDSKPFFEINMEDLRETHIEKLKEFHKSYFDLDKILNTASELKYTNEIRNAIAKEIANPSDEFVKYFAKPVYTGRFYDDIFCQFREIVKQAFKQYMTDYVNERLKSAISPDVSIPSETPATPTVESSPCECSEADKIVTTEEEMQGFYIVRAILYNKVDDINRVM
;
A
#
# COMPACT_ATOMS: atom_id res chain seq x y z
N MET A 1 19.83 4.79 -15.44
CA MET A 1 18.69 5.42 -14.74
C MET A 1 18.22 4.44 -13.70
N ASP A 2 18.03 4.86 -12.46
CA ASP A 2 17.58 3.97 -11.40
C ASP A 2 16.09 3.60 -11.61
N PHE A 3 15.68 2.44 -11.10
CA PHE A 3 14.29 1.96 -11.16
C PHE A 3 13.30 3.00 -10.61
N LYS A 4 13.64 3.60 -9.47
CA LYS A 4 12.84 4.65 -8.83
C LYS A 4 12.61 5.86 -9.77
N ASP A 5 13.65 6.29 -10.47
CA ASP A 5 13.55 7.41 -11.41
C ASP A 5 12.66 7.06 -12.61
N GLN A 6 12.74 5.82 -13.10
CA GLN A 6 11.91 5.35 -14.21
C GLN A 6 10.43 5.37 -13.84
N ILE A 7 10.08 4.89 -12.64
CA ILE A 7 8.69 4.89 -12.14
C ILE A 7 8.19 6.33 -11.91
N LYS A 8 9.02 7.21 -11.36
CA LYS A 8 8.67 8.64 -11.21
C LYS A 8 8.43 9.32 -12.55
N GLN A 9 9.28 9.07 -13.53
CA GLN A 9 9.06 9.58 -14.90
C GLN A 9 7.80 9.04 -15.55
N LEU A 10 7.45 7.77 -15.30
CA LEU A 10 6.18 7.22 -15.78
C LEU A 10 4.98 7.92 -15.13
N SER A 11 5.05 8.21 -13.82
CA SER A 11 4.03 9.00 -13.11
C SER A 11 3.86 10.39 -13.74
N GLU A 12 4.96 11.10 -14.01
CA GLU A 12 4.92 12.39 -14.70
C GLU A 12 4.37 12.29 -16.12
N ARG A 13 4.69 11.21 -16.83
CA ARG A 13 4.18 10.92 -18.17
C ARG A 13 2.68 10.73 -18.15
N VAL A 14 2.14 9.97 -17.19
CA VAL A 14 0.70 9.79 -16.98
C VAL A 14 0.03 11.15 -16.78
N ALA A 15 0.53 11.96 -15.86
CA ALA A 15 -0.03 13.29 -15.58
C ALA A 15 -0.08 14.20 -16.82
N LYS A 16 0.94 14.12 -17.70
CA LYS A 16 1.03 14.96 -18.92
C LYS A 16 0.17 14.47 -20.06
N LEU A 17 0.01 13.17 -20.25
CA LEU A 17 -0.53 12.59 -21.49
C LEU A 17 -1.94 12.04 -21.36
N LYS A 18 -2.45 11.75 -20.15
CA LYS A 18 -3.73 11.04 -19.97
C LYS A 18 -4.89 11.68 -20.73
N GLU A 19 -4.99 13.00 -20.73
CA GLU A 19 -6.11 13.70 -21.40
C GLU A 19 -6.05 13.60 -22.93
N ASN A 20 -4.90 13.28 -23.50
CA ASN A 20 -4.71 13.10 -24.93
C ASN A 20 -4.95 11.66 -25.41
N ILE A 21 -5.24 10.73 -24.49
CA ILE A 21 -5.43 9.31 -24.78
C ILE A 21 -6.91 8.99 -24.85
N GLY A 22 -7.37 8.50 -26.01
CA GLY A 22 -8.77 8.21 -26.25
C GLY A 22 -9.14 6.73 -26.26
N THR A 23 -8.17 5.83 -26.43
CA THR A 23 -8.42 4.39 -26.63
C THR A 23 -7.64 3.54 -25.63
N GLU A 24 -8.09 2.29 -25.46
CA GLU A 24 -7.38 1.30 -24.65
C GLU A 24 -6.00 0.98 -25.25
N GLU A 25 -5.89 0.83 -26.56
CA GLU A 25 -4.59 0.60 -27.24
C GLU A 25 -3.62 1.76 -27.05
N ALA A 26 -4.12 3.00 -27.06
CA ALA A 26 -3.28 4.16 -26.74
C ALA A 26 -2.86 4.16 -25.27
N THR A 27 -3.70 3.69 -24.34
CA THR A 27 -3.36 3.50 -22.91
C THR A 27 -2.27 2.44 -22.77
N LYS A 28 -2.41 1.29 -23.45
CA LYS A 28 -1.40 0.22 -23.44
C LYS A 28 -0.04 0.76 -23.91
N THR A 29 -0.03 1.44 -25.04
CA THR A 29 1.22 1.95 -25.65
C THR A 29 1.86 3.07 -24.83
N ALA A 30 1.06 4.00 -24.30
CA ALA A 30 1.59 5.18 -23.64
C ALA A 30 1.99 4.94 -22.19
N PHE A 31 1.33 4.02 -21.47
CA PHE A 31 1.48 3.84 -20.03
C PHE A 31 1.88 2.42 -19.65
N ILE A 32 1.21 1.39 -20.18
CA ILE A 32 1.36 0.02 -19.70
C ILE A 32 2.63 -0.63 -20.26
N MET A 33 2.92 -0.51 -21.54
CA MET A 33 4.18 -1.00 -22.11
C MET A 33 5.41 -0.33 -21.46
N PRO A 34 5.46 1.00 -21.28
CA PRO A 34 6.54 1.64 -20.52
C PRO A 34 6.65 1.18 -19.07
N PHE A 35 5.54 0.83 -18.42
CA PHE A 35 5.55 0.25 -17.08
C PHE A 35 6.20 -1.14 -17.07
N ILE A 36 5.84 -2.02 -18.01
CA ILE A 36 6.44 -3.35 -18.16
C ILE A 36 7.94 -3.22 -18.45
N GLN A 37 8.34 -2.26 -19.29
CA GLN A 37 9.76 -1.96 -19.54
C GLN A 37 10.50 -1.46 -18.31
N ALA A 38 9.86 -0.60 -17.50
CA ALA A 38 10.42 -0.13 -16.24
C ALA A 38 10.64 -1.29 -15.24
N LEU A 39 9.80 -2.34 -15.29
CA LEU A 39 10.01 -3.58 -14.55
C LEU A 39 11.14 -4.45 -15.14
N GLY A 40 11.81 -4.00 -16.20
CA GLY A 40 12.99 -4.68 -16.81
C GLY A 40 12.64 -5.78 -17.80
N TYR A 41 11.37 -5.92 -18.21
CA TYR A 41 10.95 -6.86 -19.24
C TYR A 41 10.94 -6.21 -20.62
N ASP A 42 11.46 -6.89 -21.62
CA ASP A 42 11.44 -6.38 -22.99
C ASP A 42 10.09 -6.67 -23.67
N VAL A 43 9.28 -5.62 -23.84
CA VAL A 43 7.96 -5.72 -24.48
C VAL A 43 8.01 -6.04 -25.97
N PHE A 44 9.18 -5.98 -26.58
CA PHE A 44 9.41 -6.33 -27.99
C PHE A 44 9.99 -7.74 -28.17
N ASP A 45 10.36 -8.42 -27.06
CA ASP A 45 10.77 -9.81 -27.09
C ASP A 45 9.56 -10.72 -26.77
N PRO A 46 8.99 -11.43 -27.75
CA PRO A 46 7.84 -12.30 -27.54
C PRO A 46 8.17 -13.54 -26.70
N THR A 47 9.42 -13.79 -26.33
CA THR A 47 9.80 -14.84 -25.38
C THR A 47 9.70 -14.35 -23.92
N GLU A 48 9.69 -13.05 -23.70
CA GLU A 48 9.53 -12.42 -22.38
C GLU A 48 8.13 -11.86 -22.14
N VAL A 49 7.58 -11.15 -23.13
CA VAL A 49 6.27 -10.52 -23.03
C VAL A 49 5.42 -10.94 -24.24
N VAL A 50 4.48 -11.85 -23.99
CA VAL A 50 3.58 -12.37 -25.01
C VAL A 50 2.33 -11.50 -25.07
N PRO A 51 2.11 -10.74 -26.14
CA PRO A 51 0.85 -10.01 -26.33
C PRO A 51 -0.26 -10.96 -26.74
N GLU A 52 -1.51 -10.57 -26.44
CA GLU A 52 -2.72 -11.32 -26.83
C GLU A 52 -2.65 -12.83 -26.44
N PHE A 53 -2.20 -13.08 -25.20
CA PHE A 53 -2.00 -14.45 -24.71
C PHE A 53 -3.30 -15.24 -24.70
N THR A 54 -3.27 -16.46 -25.24
CA THR A 54 -4.39 -17.40 -25.29
C THR A 54 -4.02 -18.71 -24.58
N CYS A 55 -5.00 -19.32 -23.92
CA CYS A 55 -4.90 -20.69 -23.38
C CYS A 55 -5.87 -21.60 -24.10
N ASP A 56 -5.44 -22.82 -24.42
CA ASP A 56 -6.25 -23.79 -25.17
C ASP A 56 -7.35 -24.48 -24.35
N LEU A 57 -7.44 -24.23 -23.06
CA LEU A 57 -8.29 -24.96 -22.13
C LEU A 57 -9.53 -24.15 -21.71
N GLY A 58 -10.69 -24.47 -22.32
CA GLY A 58 -12.00 -24.15 -21.73
C GLY A 58 -12.44 -22.70 -21.72
N ILE A 59 -11.71 -21.82 -22.40
CA ILE A 59 -11.99 -20.39 -22.47
C ILE A 59 -12.93 -20.08 -23.65
N LYS A 60 -13.73 -19.02 -23.52
CA LYS A 60 -14.58 -18.56 -24.62
C LYS A 60 -13.71 -18.31 -25.85
N LYS A 61 -14.12 -18.90 -26.98
CA LYS A 61 -13.41 -18.77 -28.24
C LYS A 61 -13.22 -17.29 -28.60
N GLY A 62 -11.97 -16.88 -28.74
CA GLY A 62 -11.60 -15.50 -29.10
C GLY A 62 -11.29 -14.56 -27.91
N GLU A 63 -11.42 -14.99 -26.66
CA GLU A 63 -10.86 -14.22 -25.53
C GLU A 63 -9.34 -14.34 -25.52
N LYS A 64 -8.65 -13.28 -25.10
CA LYS A 64 -7.20 -13.18 -25.00
C LYS A 64 -6.86 -12.26 -23.83
N ILE A 65 -5.84 -12.61 -23.03
CA ILE A 65 -5.24 -11.69 -22.06
C ILE A 65 -4.29 -10.75 -22.80
N ASP A 66 -4.29 -9.47 -22.45
CA ASP A 66 -3.53 -8.46 -23.17
C ASP A 66 -2.02 -8.75 -23.21
N TYR A 67 -1.44 -9.13 -22.06
CA TYR A 67 -0.04 -9.55 -21.98
C TYR A 67 0.16 -10.67 -20.98
N ALA A 68 1.12 -11.56 -21.27
CA ALA A 68 1.67 -12.51 -20.32
C ALA A 68 3.18 -12.32 -20.22
N ILE A 69 3.71 -12.09 -19.02
CA ILE A 69 5.14 -12.04 -18.76
C ILE A 69 5.62 -13.46 -18.47
N TYR A 70 6.67 -13.86 -19.16
CA TYR A 70 7.29 -15.18 -19.08
C TYR A 70 8.62 -15.13 -18.35
N LYS A 71 8.88 -16.18 -17.59
CA LYS A 71 10.17 -16.47 -17.00
C LYS A 71 10.42 -17.98 -17.09
N ASP A 72 11.60 -18.37 -17.56
CA ASP A 72 11.99 -19.79 -17.72
C ASP A 72 10.97 -20.61 -18.54
N GLY A 73 10.38 -19.99 -19.58
CA GLY A 73 9.43 -20.61 -20.48
C GLY A 73 8.02 -20.81 -19.90
N GLN A 74 7.72 -20.24 -18.73
CA GLN A 74 6.42 -20.31 -18.10
C GLN A 74 5.83 -18.90 -17.87
N PRO A 75 4.52 -18.70 -18.04
CA PRO A 75 3.87 -17.44 -17.68
C PRO A 75 3.92 -17.25 -16.17
N ILE A 76 4.44 -16.10 -15.72
CA ILE A 76 4.53 -15.74 -14.31
C ILE A 76 3.54 -14.66 -13.92
N ILE A 77 3.25 -13.71 -14.81
CA ILE A 77 2.30 -12.61 -14.58
C ILE A 77 1.38 -12.50 -15.80
N LEU A 78 0.07 -12.54 -15.57
CA LEU A 78 -0.94 -12.20 -16.57
C LEU A 78 -1.38 -10.75 -16.38
N ILE A 79 -1.48 -9.98 -17.46
CA ILE A 79 -1.84 -8.56 -17.42
C ILE A 79 -3.08 -8.33 -18.27
N GLU A 80 -4.13 -7.84 -17.63
CA GLU A 80 -5.35 -7.36 -18.27
C GLU A 80 -5.37 -5.84 -18.21
N CYS A 81 -5.60 -5.21 -19.33
CA CYS A 81 -5.55 -3.77 -19.51
C CYS A 81 -6.96 -3.20 -19.75
N LYS A 82 -7.16 -1.96 -19.35
CA LYS A 82 -8.37 -1.20 -19.61
C LYS A 82 -8.01 0.23 -20.04
N ASN A 83 -8.97 0.91 -20.64
CA ASN A 83 -8.79 2.33 -20.92
C ASN A 83 -8.58 3.09 -19.61
N TRP A 84 -7.71 4.11 -19.63
CA TRP A 84 -7.38 4.88 -18.43
C TRP A 84 -8.58 5.52 -17.72
N LYS A 85 -9.67 5.78 -18.46
CA LYS A 85 -10.94 6.33 -17.92
C LYS A 85 -11.80 5.29 -17.21
N GLU A 86 -11.52 4.00 -17.41
CA GLU A 86 -12.37 2.95 -16.86
C GLU A 86 -12.04 2.67 -15.40
N CYS A 87 -13.09 2.48 -14.61
CA CYS A 87 -12.95 1.93 -13.26
C CYS A 87 -12.59 0.45 -13.37
N LEU A 88 -11.62 0.01 -12.58
CA LEU A 88 -11.18 -1.40 -12.59
C LEU A 88 -12.14 -2.35 -11.87
N ASP A 89 -13.12 -1.81 -11.12
CA ASP A 89 -14.06 -2.64 -10.36
C ASP A 89 -14.98 -3.43 -11.31
N GLY A 90 -15.05 -4.76 -11.08
CA GLY A 90 -15.85 -5.65 -11.91
C GLY A 90 -15.21 -6.10 -13.24
N HIS A 91 -14.01 -5.61 -13.59
CA HIS A 91 -13.32 -5.97 -14.86
C HIS A 91 -12.31 -7.13 -14.72
N ASN A 92 -12.26 -7.79 -13.58
CA ASN A 92 -11.32 -8.86 -13.29
C ASN A 92 -11.72 -10.25 -13.83
N GLY A 93 -12.94 -10.42 -14.36
CA GLY A 93 -13.48 -11.72 -14.74
C GLY A 93 -12.67 -12.47 -15.80
N GLN A 94 -12.08 -11.77 -16.78
CA GLN A 94 -11.23 -12.37 -17.80
C GLN A 94 -9.90 -12.82 -17.19
N LEU A 95 -9.24 -11.96 -16.42
CA LEU A 95 -8.00 -12.26 -15.71
C LEU A 95 -8.15 -13.48 -14.79
N TYR A 96 -9.28 -13.60 -14.06
CA TYR A 96 -9.58 -14.74 -13.20
C TYR A 96 -9.68 -16.04 -13.98
N ARG A 97 -10.41 -16.07 -15.10
CA ARG A 97 -10.56 -17.28 -15.92
C ARG A 97 -9.21 -17.77 -16.46
N TYR A 98 -8.40 -16.85 -16.96
CA TYR A 98 -7.08 -17.18 -17.50
C TYR A 98 -6.11 -17.66 -16.42
N TYR A 99 -6.15 -17.05 -15.26
CA TYR A 99 -5.32 -17.45 -14.13
C TYR A 99 -5.59 -18.89 -13.72
N GLN A 100 -6.86 -19.31 -13.63
CA GLN A 100 -7.26 -20.65 -13.23
C GLN A 100 -6.74 -21.76 -14.15
N VAL A 101 -6.55 -21.46 -15.43
CA VAL A 101 -6.11 -22.44 -16.42
C VAL A 101 -4.65 -22.30 -16.83
N SER A 102 -3.96 -21.29 -16.33
CA SER A 102 -2.55 -21.03 -16.56
C SER A 102 -1.70 -21.44 -15.35
N ASN A 103 -0.37 -21.49 -15.57
CA ASN A 103 0.58 -21.65 -14.47
C ASN A 103 1.06 -20.33 -13.88
N ALA A 104 0.43 -19.21 -14.25
CA ALA A 104 0.80 -17.90 -13.75
C ALA A 104 0.67 -17.82 -12.23
N LYS A 105 1.51 -17.00 -11.60
CA LYS A 105 1.53 -16.81 -10.15
C LYS A 105 0.93 -15.49 -9.73
N PHE A 106 0.86 -14.53 -10.64
CA PHE A 106 0.30 -13.22 -10.40
C PHE A 106 -0.64 -12.80 -11.53
N GLY A 107 -1.69 -12.07 -11.15
CA GLY A 107 -2.54 -11.33 -12.07
C GLY A 107 -2.35 -9.84 -11.84
N LEU A 108 -2.25 -9.08 -12.92
CA LEU A 108 -2.19 -7.61 -12.90
C LEU A 108 -3.37 -7.06 -13.70
N LEU A 109 -4.26 -6.33 -13.04
CA LEU A 109 -5.32 -5.56 -13.67
C LEU A 109 -4.96 -4.09 -13.64
N THR A 110 -4.98 -3.42 -14.79
CA THR A 110 -4.55 -2.02 -14.87
C THR A 110 -5.32 -1.22 -15.92
N ASN A 111 -5.46 0.08 -15.66
CA ASN A 111 -5.86 1.08 -16.62
C ASN A 111 -4.73 2.08 -16.94
N GLY A 112 -3.48 1.73 -16.64
CA GLY A 112 -2.32 2.59 -16.86
C GLY A 112 -2.12 3.70 -15.82
N ILE A 113 -3.10 3.96 -14.96
CA ILE A 113 -3.01 4.85 -13.80
C ILE A 113 -2.95 4.03 -12.52
N ILE A 114 -3.87 3.10 -12.37
CA ILE A 114 -3.96 2.18 -11.23
C ILE A 114 -3.49 0.80 -11.68
N TYR A 115 -2.63 0.19 -10.89
CA TYR A 115 -2.11 -1.17 -11.08
C TYR A 115 -2.45 -2.01 -9.87
N ARG A 116 -3.29 -3.04 -10.06
CA ARG A 116 -3.78 -3.95 -9.01
C ARG A 116 -3.18 -5.33 -9.18
N PHE A 117 -2.39 -5.74 -8.22
CA PHE A 117 -1.72 -7.04 -8.21
C PHE A 117 -2.52 -8.05 -7.39
N TYR A 118 -2.76 -9.21 -7.97
CA TYR A 118 -3.51 -10.31 -7.40
C TYR A 118 -2.66 -11.58 -7.38
N THR A 119 -2.92 -12.45 -6.43
CA THR A 119 -2.41 -13.81 -6.35
C THR A 119 -3.43 -14.72 -5.65
N ASP A 120 -3.11 -15.99 -5.44
CA ASP A 120 -3.99 -17.02 -4.89
C ASP A 120 -3.61 -17.41 -3.45
N LEU A 121 -3.67 -16.46 -2.52
CA LEU A 121 -3.30 -16.67 -1.11
C LEU A 121 -4.34 -17.49 -0.33
N VAL A 122 -5.61 -17.53 -0.76
CA VAL A 122 -6.71 -18.21 -0.07
C VAL A 122 -6.93 -19.60 -0.62
N GLU A 123 -7.10 -19.72 -1.93
CA GLU A 123 -7.39 -20.97 -2.64
C GLU A 123 -6.42 -21.14 -3.80
N PRO A 124 -5.67 -22.24 -3.89
CA PRO A 124 -4.73 -22.48 -4.98
C PRO A 124 -5.39 -22.34 -6.36
N ASN A 125 -4.71 -21.74 -7.30
CA ASN A 125 -5.16 -21.46 -8.68
C ASN A 125 -6.43 -20.62 -8.81
N LYS A 126 -6.78 -19.85 -7.77
CA LYS A 126 -7.92 -18.95 -7.79
C LYS A 126 -7.52 -17.60 -7.22
N LEU A 127 -7.46 -16.59 -8.05
CA LEU A 127 -7.11 -15.23 -7.61
C LEU A 127 -8.02 -14.78 -6.47
N ASP A 128 -7.43 -14.16 -5.47
CA ASP A 128 -8.15 -13.53 -4.38
C ASP A 128 -9.08 -12.43 -4.92
N SER A 129 -10.20 -12.20 -4.25
CA SER A 129 -11.20 -11.20 -4.65
C SER A 129 -10.69 -9.76 -4.53
N LYS A 130 -9.67 -9.53 -3.70
CA LYS A 130 -9.03 -8.23 -3.50
C LYS A 130 -7.57 -8.27 -3.90
N PRO A 131 -7.03 -7.18 -4.47
CA PRO A 131 -5.61 -7.09 -4.73
C PRO A 131 -4.84 -7.08 -3.40
N PHE A 132 -3.71 -7.77 -3.36
CA PHE A 132 -2.79 -7.69 -2.22
C PHE A 132 -1.94 -6.41 -2.26
N PHE A 133 -1.71 -5.87 -3.45
CA PHE A 133 -0.96 -4.63 -3.67
C PHE A 133 -1.63 -3.79 -4.76
N GLU A 134 -1.77 -2.51 -4.51
CA GLU A 134 -2.27 -1.53 -5.47
C GLU A 134 -1.34 -0.32 -5.48
N ILE A 135 -1.04 0.18 -6.67
CA ILE A 135 -0.27 1.41 -6.85
C ILE A 135 -1.04 2.37 -7.78
N ASN A 136 -1.09 3.63 -7.39
CA ASN A 136 -1.65 4.71 -8.19
C ASN A 136 -0.52 5.61 -8.67
N MET A 137 -0.36 5.77 -9.98
CA MET A 137 0.68 6.61 -10.57
C MET A 137 0.47 8.10 -10.31
N GLU A 138 -0.74 8.52 -9.95
CA GLU A 138 -1.04 9.91 -9.57
C GLU A 138 -0.80 10.19 -8.08
N ASP A 139 -0.73 9.14 -7.23
CA ASP A 139 -0.38 9.21 -5.79
C ASP A 139 0.75 8.21 -5.49
N LEU A 140 1.90 8.46 -6.12
CA LEU A 140 3.05 7.56 -6.04
C LEU A 140 3.84 7.81 -4.75
N ARG A 141 4.00 6.76 -3.93
CA ARG A 141 4.75 6.79 -2.67
C ARG A 141 6.02 5.96 -2.77
N GLU A 142 7.06 6.34 -2.05
CA GLU A 142 8.33 5.60 -1.98
C GLU A 142 8.13 4.13 -1.60
N THR A 143 7.32 3.88 -0.58
CA THR A 143 7.01 2.52 -0.12
C THR A 143 6.34 1.65 -1.20
N HIS A 144 5.56 2.28 -2.10
CA HIS A 144 4.98 1.58 -3.25
C HIS A 144 6.04 1.22 -4.28
N ILE A 145 7.01 2.11 -4.52
CA ILE A 145 8.12 1.86 -5.47
C ILE A 145 9.02 0.73 -4.97
N GLU A 146 9.31 0.69 -3.67
CA GLU A 146 10.12 -0.37 -3.07
C GLU A 146 9.46 -1.75 -3.20
N LYS A 147 8.16 -1.84 -2.94
CA LYS A 147 7.39 -3.08 -3.14
C LYS A 147 7.30 -3.46 -4.61
N LEU A 148 7.08 -2.49 -5.50
CA LEU A 148 7.03 -2.72 -6.93
C LEU A 148 8.37 -3.25 -7.46
N LYS A 149 9.50 -2.87 -6.86
CA LYS A 149 10.83 -3.35 -7.20
C LYS A 149 10.96 -4.87 -7.09
N GLU A 150 10.20 -5.53 -6.23
CA GLU A 150 10.20 -6.99 -6.11
C GLU A 150 9.70 -7.67 -7.40
N PHE A 151 8.87 -7.00 -8.21
CA PHE A 151 8.41 -7.47 -9.51
C PHE A 151 9.37 -7.19 -10.66
N HIS A 152 10.42 -6.42 -10.42
CA HIS A 152 11.43 -6.14 -11.44
C HIS A 152 12.20 -7.43 -11.79
N LYS A 153 12.41 -7.70 -13.08
CA LYS A 153 13.03 -8.90 -13.61
C LYS A 153 14.30 -9.36 -12.86
N SER A 154 15.19 -8.41 -12.51
CA SER A 154 16.45 -8.70 -11.81
C SER A 154 16.28 -9.04 -10.32
N TYR A 155 15.15 -8.71 -9.72
CA TYR A 155 14.87 -8.92 -8.29
C TYR A 155 13.73 -9.90 -8.06
N PHE A 156 13.14 -10.43 -9.14
CA PHE A 156 11.95 -11.28 -9.07
C PHE A 156 12.27 -12.59 -8.34
N ASP A 157 11.72 -12.72 -7.14
CA ASP A 157 11.76 -13.90 -6.31
C ASP A 157 10.33 -14.25 -5.88
N LEU A 158 9.84 -15.41 -6.35
CA LEU A 158 8.47 -15.82 -6.16
C LEU A 158 8.11 -15.97 -4.67
N ASP A 159 8.97 -16.65 -3.91
CA ASP A 159 8.68 -16.94 -2.50
C ASP A 159 8.70 -15.65 -1.67
N LYS A 160 9.62 -14.75 -1.96
CA LYS A 160 9.68 -13.44 -1.32
C LYS A 160 8.43 -12.61 -1.60
N ILE A 161 8.00 -12.54 -2.87
CA ILE A 161 6.79 -11.78 -3.25
C ILE A 161 5.55 -12.38 -2.60
N LEU A 162 5.40 -13.71 -2.53
CA LEU A 162 4.25 -14.36 -1.88
C LEU A 162 4.22 -14.11 -0.37
N ASN A 163 5.37 -14.10 0.30
CA ASN A 163 5.46 -13.73 1.71
C ASN A 163 5.05 -12.26 1.93
N THR A 164 5.59 -11.34 1.14
CA THR A 164 5.21 -9.92 1.16
C THR A 164 3.70 -9.75 0.87
N ALA A 165 3.16 -10.48 -0.10
CA ALA A 165 1.73 -10.45 -0.44
C ALA A 165 0.85 -10.88 0.75
N SER A 166 1.24 -11.96 1.44
CA SER A 166 0.55 -12.43 2.65
C SER A 166 0.57 -11.38 3.76
N GLU A 167 1.72 -10.81 4.05
CA GLU A 167 1.86 -9.75 5.06
C GLU A 167 1.01 -8.52 4.74
N LEU A 168 1.04 -8.06 3.49
CA LEU A 168 0.26 -6.91 3.03
C LEU A 168 -1.23 -7.16 3.15
N LYS A 169 -1.70 -8.33 2.73
CA LYS A 169 -3.09 -8.73 2.82
C LYS A 169 -3.56 -8.69 4.28
N TYR A 170 -2.90 -9.43 5.17
CA TYR A 170 -3.29 -9.50 6.57
C TYR A 170 -3.18 -8.15 7.28
N THR A 171 -2.13 -7.39 7.01
CA THR A 171 -1.99 -6.03 7.55
C THR A 171 -3.15 -5.13 7.12
N ASN A 172 -3.53 -5.16 5.84
CA ASN A 172 -4.65 -4.36 5.34
C ASN A 172 -5.99 -4.83 5.93
N GLU A 173 -6.23 -6.13 6.05
CA GLU A 173 -7.46 -6.67 6.65
C GLU A 173 -7.57 -6.30 8.14
N ILE A 174 -6.48 -6.45 8.91
CA ILE A 174 -6.43 -6.06 10.33
C ILE A 174 -6.64 -4.56 10.48
N ARG A 175 -5.97 -3.73 9.66
CA ARG A 175 -6.16 -2.27 9.68
C ARG A 175 -7.61 -1.87 9.41
N ASN A 176 -8.26 -2.51 8.44
CA ASN A 176 -9.67 -2.26 8.14
C ASN A 176 -10.59 -2.72 9.29
N ALA A 177 -10.29 -3.85 9.92
CA ALA A 177 -11.03 -4.33 11.09
C ALA A 177 -10.89 -3.35 12.27
N ILE A 178 -9.67 -2.88 12.55
CA ILE A 178 -9.40 -1.86 13.58
C ILE A 178 -10.17 -0.56 13.27
N ALA A 179 -10.11 -0.08 12.03
CA ALA A 179 -10.82 1.13 11.62
C ALA A 179 -12.35 1.00 11.81
N LYS A 180 -12.89 -0.17 11.50
CA LYS A 180 -14.32 -0.47 11.71
C LYS A 180 -14.69 -0.47 13.20
N GLU A 181 -13.88 -1.11 14.04
CA GLU A 181 -14.10 -1.15 15.49
C GLU A 181 -13.97 0.25 16.12
N ILE A 182 -13.03 1.08 15.67
CA ILE A 182 -12.89 2.45 16.15
C ILE A 182 -14.10 3.30 15.75
N ALA A 183 -14.61 3.14 14.51
CA ALA A 183 -15.77 3.88 14.03
C ALA A 183 -17.07 3.45 14.69
N ASN A 184 -17.27 2.14 14.86
CA ASN A 184 -18.45 1.55 15.48
C ASN A 184 -18.08 0.30 16.28
N PRO A 185 -17.68 0.47 17.56
CA PRO A 185 -17.22 -0.62 18.41
C PRO A 185 -18.27 -1.72 18.60
N SER A 186 -17.88 -2.97 18.36
CA SER A 186 -18.69 -4.15 18.69
C SER A 186 -18.77 -4.35 20.21
N ASP A 187 -19.76 -5.10 20.66
CA ASP A 187 -19.92 -5.39 22.09
C ASP A 187 -18.71 -6.14 22.67
N GLU A 188 -18.09 -6.99 21.86
CA GLU A 188 -16.88 -7.72 22.24
C GLU A 188 -15.68 -6.79 22.40
N PHE A 189 -15.54 -5.85 21.48
CA PHE A 189 -14.49 -4.82 21.55
C PHE A 189 -14.70 -3.89 22.76
N VAL A 190 -15.94 -3.46 23.01
CA VAL A 190 -16.30 -2.67 24.21
C VAL A 190 -16.00 -3.46 25.48
N LYS A 191 -16.40 -4.74 25.57
CA LYS A 191 -16.11 -5.60 26.72
C LYS A 191 -14.63 -5.76 26.98
N TYR A 192 -13.83 -5.90 25.94
CA TYR A 192 -12.38 -6.05 26.06
C TYR A 192 -11.74 -4.91 26.85
N PHE A 193 -12.14 -3.65 26.55
CA PHE A 193 -11.62 -2.47 27.23
C PHE A 193 -12.35 -2.13 28.53
N ALA A 194 -13.64 -2.39 28.63
CA ALA A 194 -14.44 -2.04 29.80
C ALA A 194 -14.28 -3.02 30.96
N LYS A 195 -14.10 -4.33 30.70
CA LYS A 195 -14.01 -5.36 31.73
C LYS A 195 -12.91 -5.15 32.77
N PRO A 196 -11.70 -4.66 32.45
CA PRO A 196 -10.67 -4.38 33.44
C PRO A 196 -10.99 -3.21 34.37
N VAL A 197 -11.84 -2.28 33.95
CA VAL A 197 -12.15 -1.02 34.68
C VAL A 197 -13.55 -0.99 35.28
N TYR A 198 -14.45 -1.91 34.87
CA TYR A 198 -15.82 -2.00 35.34
C TYR A 198 -16.16 -3.42 35.81
N THR A 199 -16.42 -3.57 37.10
CA THR A 199 -16.72 -4.87 37.73
C THR A 199 -18.20 -5.22 37.77
N GLY A 200 -19.08 -4.30 37.33
CA GLY A 200 -20.52 -4.50 37.28
C GLY A 200 -20.99 -5.41 36.16
N ARG A 201 -22.32 -5.68 36.13
CA ARG A 201 -22.91 -6.43 35.02
C ARG A 201 -23.14 -5.49 33.82
N PHE A 202 -22.86 -6.01 32.63
CA PHE A 202 -23.09 -5.29 31.38
C PHE A 202 -24.53 -5.53 30.93
N TYR A 203 -25.40 -4.53 31.15
CA TYR A 203 -26.74 -4.42 30.56
C TYR A 203 -26.66 -3.50 29.32
N ASP A 204 -27.71 -3.49 28.51
CA ASP A 204 -27.74 -2.74 27.25
C ASP A 204 -27.41 -1.24 27.43
N ASP A 205 -27.96 -0.61 28.49
CA ASP A 205 -27.65 0.78 28.78
C ASP A 205 -26.20 1.03 29.13
N ILE A 206 -25.59 0.10 29.87
CA ILE A 206 -24.16 0.15 30.23
C ILE A 206 -23.28 -0.06 28.96
N PHE A 207 -23.69 -0.97 28.08
CA PHE A 207 -23.00 -1.14 26.80
C PHE A 207 -23.03 0.13 25.96
N CYS A 208 -24.19 0.81 25.87
CA CYS A 208 -24.31 2.06 25.13
C CYS A 208 -23.39 3.14 25.69
N GLN A 209 -23.31 3.27 27.01
CA GLN A 209 -22.40 4.22 27.67
C GLN A 209 -20.94 3.90 27.41
N PHE A 210 -20.52 2.64 27.61
CA PHE A 210 -19.14 2.23 27.38
C PHE A 210 -18.73 2.29 25.91
N ARG A 211 -19.66 2.07 24.96
CA ARG A 211 -19.39 2.24 23.53
C ARG A 211 -18.96 3.67 23.20
N GLU A 212 -19.68 4.67 23.75
CA GLU A 212 -19.32 6.07 23.56
C GLU A 212 -18.01 6.44 24.29
N ILE A 213 -17.79 5.90 25.49
CA ILE A 213 -16.54 6.10 26.24
C ILE A 213 -15.36 5.53 25.46
N VAL A 214 -15.47 4.31 24.90
CA VAL A 214 -14.41 3.67 24.11
C VAL A 214 -14.11 4.48 22.85
N LYS A 215 -15.14 4.96 22.12
CA LYS A 215 -14.94 5.85 20.96
C LYS A 215 -14.18 7.12 21.33
N GLN A 216 -14.60 7.77 22.40
CA GLN A 216 -13.95 9.00 22.87
C GLN A 216 -12.49 8.74 23.30
N ALA A 217 -12.24 7.66 24.02
CA ALA A 217 -10.91 7.28 24.47
C ALA A 217 -9.97 7.03 23.28
N PHE A 218 -10.42 6.30 22.25
CA PHE A 218 -9.62 6.11 21.04
C PHE A 218 -9.37 7.42 20.29
N LYS A 219 -10.40 8.26 20.15
CA LYS A 219 -10.24 9.57 19.49
C LYS A 219 -9.21 10.43 20.23
N GLN A 220 -9.30 10.47 21.55
CA GLN A 220 -8.39 11.24 22.39
C GLN A 220 -6.96 10.68 22.29
N TYR A 221 -6.80 9.36 22.44
CA TYR A 221 -5.50 8.71 22.32
C TYR A 221 -4.82 9.00 20.97
N MET A 222 -5.57 8.89 19.86
CA MET A 222 -5.02 9.19 18.53
C MET A 222 -4.64 10.67 18.39
N THR A 223 -5.44 11.56 18.95
CA THR A 223 -5.14 13.00 18.96
C THR A 223 -3.86 13.29 19.76
N ASP A 224 -3.75 12.69 20.95
CA ASP A 224 -2.59 12.88 21.82
C ASP A 224 -1.32 12.28 21.18
N TYR A 225 -1.42 11.10 20.57
CA TYR A 225 -0.33 10.45 19.86
C TYR A 225 0.19 11.31 18.68
N VAL A 226 -0.71 11.86 17.87
CA VAL A 226 -0.33 12.76 16.78
C VAL A 226 0.31 14.05 17.31
N ASN A 227 -0.25 14.62 18.37
CA ASN A 227 0.28 15.84 18.99
C ASN A 227 1.67 15.62 19.61
N GLU A 228 1.92 14.49 20.24
CA GLU A 228 3.26 14.13 20.77
C GLU A 228 4.29 14.00 19.65
N ARG A 229 3.95 13.31 18.57
CA ARG A 229 4.83 13.21 17.39
C ARG A 229 5.09 14.56 16.73
N LEU A 230 4.08 15.42 16.63
CA LEU A 230 4.26 16.77 16.12
C LEU A 230 5.18 17.61 17.02
N LYS A 231 5.03 17.50 18.34
CA LYS A 231 5.92 18.17 19.30
C LYS A 231 7.36 17.69 19.16
N SER A 232 7.57 16.39 19.03
CA SER A 232 8.91 15.79 18.83
C SER A 232 9.54 16.24 17.52
N ALA A 233 8.75 16.44 16.45
CA ALA A 233 9.22 16.90 15.16
C ALA A 233 9.52 18.43 15.11
N ILE A 234 8.89 19.21 16.00
CA ILE A 234 9.02 20.68 16.05
C ILE A 234 10.14 21.13 17.03
N SER A 235 10.55 20.26 17.97
CA SER A 235 11.65 20.53 18.90
C SER A 235 12.96 20.04 18.29
N PRO A 236 13.75 20.85 17.57
CA PRO A 236 15.11 20.49 17.24
C PRO A 236 15.91 20.59 18.53
N ASP A 237 16.43 19.48 18.99
CA ASP A 237 17.36 19.40 20.11
C ASP A 237 18.66 20.11 19.72
N VAL A 238 18.77 21.38 20.09
CA VAL A 238 20.02 22.13 20.04
C VAL A 238 20.65 21.98 21.42
N SER A 239 21.23 20.85 21.68
CA SER A 239 22.20 20.65 22.75
C SER A 239 23.60 20.88 22.19
N ILE A 240 24.11 22.09 22.41
CA ILE A 240 25.54 22.41 22.30
C ILE A 240 26.26 21.67 23.42
N PRO A 241 27.29 20.86 23.16
CA PRO A 241 28.10 20.26 24.22
C PRO A 241 28.99 21.32 24.86
N SER A 242 28.77 21.67 26.12
CA SER A 242 29.79 22.33 26.93
C SER A 242 30.61 21.24 27.66
N GLU A 243 31.88 21.16 27.27
CA GLU A 243 32.92 20.40 27.99
C GLU A 243 33.15 20.98 29.39
N THR A 244 33.30 20.12 30.40
CA THR A 244 34.51 20.01 31.21
C THR A 244 34.31 19.00 32.38
N PRO A 245 35.38 18.45 32.96
CA PRO A 245 35.52 17.05 33.34
C PRO A 245 35.53 16.80 34.84
N ALA A 246 35.29 15.57 35.30
CA ALA A 246 35.96 14.88 36.36
C ALA A 246 35.41 13.47 36.68
N THR A 247 36.28 12.53 36.64
CA THR A 247 36.32 11.12 37.07
C THR A 247 36.19 10.95 38.58
N PRO A 248 36.16 9.74 39.20
CA PRO A 248 35.83 8.38 38.75
C PRO A 248 35.06 7.48 39.73
N THR A 249 34.90 6.21 39.31
CA THR A 249 34.72 4.93 40.08
C THR A 249 33.31 4.55 40.53
N VAL A 250 32.79 3.32 40.42
CA VAL A 250 33.23 1.92 40.30
C VAL A 250 32.05 1.01 39.95
N GLU A 251 32.28 0.04 39.07
CA GLU A 251 31.71 -1.31 38.92
C GLU A 251 30.24 -1.64 39.12
N SER A 252 29.58 -2.19 38.09
CA SER A 252 29.31 -3.62 37.91
C SER A 252 28.53 -3.92 36.63
N SER A 253 28.95 -4.96 36.00
CA SER A 253 28.66 -5.70 34.76
C SER A 253 27.24 -5.80 34.20
N PRO A 254 27.13 -6.43 33.00
CA PRO A 254 26.45 -5.81 31.86
C PRO A 254 25.10 -6.47 31.58
N CYS A 255 24.20 -5.68 31.06
CA CYS A 255 23.08 -6.19 30.28
C CYS A 255 23.14 -5.52 28.93
N GLU A 256 23.42 -6.31 27.90
CA GLU A 256 23.40 -5.92 26.51
C GLU A 256 21.98 -5.50 26.13
N CYS A 257 21.79 -4.24 25.84
CA CYS A 257 20.65 -3.76 25.07
C CYS A 257 21.20 -3.13 23.79
N SER A 258 20.81 -3.72 22.69
CA SER A 258 21.05 -3.34 21.32
C SER A 258 20.79 -1.87 21.03
N GLU A 259 21.56 -1.36 20.10
CA GLU A 259 21.58 0.00 19.54
C GLU A 259 20.19 0.62 19.38
N ALA A 260 20.05 1.82 19.92
CA ALA A 260 18.87 2.66 19.76
C ALA A 260 18.60 2.91 18.28
N ASP A 261 17.43 2.48 17.83
CA ASP A 261 16.86 2.81 16.52
C ASP A 261 16.87 4.33 16.33
N LYS A 262 17.66 4.79 15.37
CA LYS A 262 17.50 6.13 14.83
C LYS A 262 16.13 6.19 14.17
N ILE A 263 15.22 6.94 14.77
CA ILE A 263 13.91 7.23 14.18
C ILE A 263 14.17 8.06 12.92
N VAL A 264 14.10 7.38 11.77
CA VAL A 264 14.13 8.05 10.47
C VAL A 264 12.69 8.43 10.14
N THR A 265 12.39 9.72 10.14
CA THR A 265 11.08 10.22 9.71
C THR A 265 10.85 9.83 8.26
N THR A 266 9.83 9.04 7.99
CA THR A 266 9.50 8.60 6.64
C THR A 266 8.86 9.75 5.85
N GLU A 267 8.93 9.66 4.51
CA GLU A 267 8.34 10.67 3.63
C GLU A 267 6.81 10.75 3.80
N GLU A 268 6.18 9.65 4.21
CA GLU A 268 4.75 9.59 4.55
C GLU A 268 4.42 10.38 5.83
N GLU A 269 5.29 10.32 6.83
CA GLU A 269 5.16 11.12 8.05
C GLU A 269 5.32 12.61 7.74
N MET A 270 6.23 12.96 6.84
CA MET A 270 6.39 14.34 6.36
C MET A 270 5.19 14.84 5.54
N GLN A 271 4.61 13.99 4.68
CA GLN A 271 3.39 14.33 3.93
C GLN A 271 2.19 14.51 4.88
N GLY A 272 2.05 13.64 5.88
CA GLY A 272 1.05 13.81 6.94
C GLY A 272 1.19 15.14 7.66
N PHE A 273 2.42 15.56 7.96
CA PHE A 273 2.73 16.86 8.53
C PHE A 273 2.31 18.03 7.64
N TYR A 274 2.60 17.98 6.34
CA TYR A 274 2.23 19.05 5.41
C TYR A 274 0.71 19.15 5.22
N ILE A 275 -0.02 18.02 5.21
CA ILE A 275 -1.49 18.03 5.13
C ILE A 275 -2.10 18.64 6.39
N VAL A 276 -1.66 18.24 7.57
CA VAL A 276 -2.12 18.79 8.85
C VAL A 276 -1.78 20.29 8.95
N ARG A 277 -0.59 20.67 8.53
CA ARG A 277 -0.17 22.08 8.47
C ARG A 277 -1.05 22.90 7.54
N ALA A 278 -1.38 22.40 6.35
CA ALA A 278 -2.27 23.08 5.40
C ALA A 278 -3.68 23.24 5.96
N ILE A 279 -4.22 22.25 6.66
CA ILE A 279 -5.53 22.31 7.31
C ILE A 279 -5.54 23.31 8.46
N LEU A 280 -4.46 23.36 9.26
CA LEU A 280 -4.35 24.30 10.38
C LEU A 280 -4.18 25.75 9.89
N TYR A 281 -3.39 25.99 8.83
CA TYR A 281 -3.23 27.32 8.23
C TYR A 281 -4.57 27.85 7.68
N ASN A 282 -5.33 27.01 6.96
CA ASN A 282 -6.64 27.42 6.46
C ASN A 282 -7.64 27.73 7.57
N LYS A 283 -7.57 27.05 8.73
CA LYS A 283 -8.42 27.36 9.89
C LYS A 283 -8.00 28.64 10.63
N VAL A 284 -6.70 28.96 10.65
CA VAL A 284 -6.20 30.20 11.29
C VAL A 284 -6.59 31.41 10.46
N ASP A 285 -6.58 31.31 9.13
CA ASP A 285 -7.03 32.40 8.25
C ASP A 285 -8.56 32.65 8.35
N ASP A 286 -9.35 31.59 8.55
CA ASP A 286 -10.80 31.74 8.80
C ASP A 286 -11.12 32.40 10.16
N ILE A 287 -10.31 32.14 11.19
CA ILE A 287 -10.47 32.78 12.52
C ILE A 287 -10.09 34.26 12.44
N ASN A 288 -9.08 34.63 11.67
CA ASN A 288 -8.67 36.02 11.49
C ASN A 288 -9.59 36.85 10.56
N ARG A 289 -10.51 36.21 9.84
CA ARG A 289 -11.55 36.88 9.02
C ARG A 289 -12.85 37.15 9.78
N VAL A 290 -13.02 36.58 10.97
CA VAL A 290 -14.24 36.70 11.79
C VAL A 290 -14.03 37.64 13.02
N MET A 291 -12.78 38.14 13.20
CA MET A 291 -12.46 39.26 14.08
C MET A 291 -12.25 40.53 13.26
#